data_9817cc20c955fb8f5dbd9dc600ef7738
#
_entry.id   9817cc20c955fb8f5dbd9dc600ef7738
#
_cell.length_a   1.000
_cell.length_b   1.000
_cell.length_c   1.000
_cell.angle_alpha   90.00
_cell.angle_beta   90.00
_cell.angle_gamma   90.00
#
_symmetry.space_group_name_H-M   'P 1'
#
loop_
_entity.id
_entity.type
_entity.pdbx_description
1 polymer ?
#
loop_
_entity_poly.entity_id
_entity_poly.type
_entity_poly.pdbx_seq_one_letter_code
_entity_poly.pdbx_strand_id
1 'polypeptide(L)'
;DYYASRGLGDVYKRQEYAEYLNIMYIPGSEELVIFICAFIGALVGFLWYNAFPAQVFMGDTGSLTIGGLIAVFAIIIHKELLIPILCGVFLVENLSVILQVKYFQRGKKKGVKQRIFKRSPIHDHFRTTLAQLDPNCTYLITRPHSVFHESKITVRFWIVTIVLAAITIITLKIR
;
A
#
# COMPACT_ATOMS: atom_id res chain seq x y z
N ASP A 1 3.13 30.32 -34.99
CA ASP A 1 2.01 30.92 -34.24
C ASP A 1 0.81 30.01 -34.13
N TYR A 2 0.45 29.20 -35.14
CA TYR A 2 -0.68 28.28 -35.10
C TYR A 2 -0.55 27.17 -34.04
N TYR A 3 0.66 26.63 -33.86
CA TYR A 3 0.93 25.62 -32.82
C TYR A 3 0.93 26.20 -31.41
N ALA A 4 1.40 27.44 -31.26
CA ALA A 4 1.38 28.12 -29.98
C ALA A 4 -0.06 28.46 -29.52
N SER A 5 -0.93 28.88 -30.44
CA SER A 5 -2.33 29.18 -30.14
C SER A 5 -3.14 27.92 -29.77
N ARG A 6 -2.83 26.77 -30.40
CA ARG A 6 -3.46 25.49 -30.07
C ARG A 6 -3.05 24.99 -28.68
N GLY A 7 -1.77 25.13 -28.34
CA GLY A 7 -1.27 24.77 -27.00
C GLY A 7 -1.91 25.61 -25.91
N LEU A 8 -2.05 26.92 -26.11
CA LEU A 8 -2.72 27.83 -25.18
C LEU A 8 -4.21 27.48 -24.99
N GLY A 9 -4.92 27.17 -26.09
CA GLY A 9 -6.33 26.78 -26.03
C GLY A 9 -6.57 25.46 -25.28
N ASP A 10 -5.68 24.49 -25.43
CA ASP A 10 -5.76 23.21 -24.69
C ASP A 10 -5.44 23.38 -23.20
N VAL A 11 -4.47 24.21 -22.86
CA VAL A 11 -4.14 24.55 -21.46
C VAL A 11 -5.35 25.25 -20.80
N TYR A 12 -5.97 26.20 -21.49
CA TYR A 12 -7.13 26.94 -20.98
C TYR A 12 -8.33 26.01 -20.71
N LYS A 13 -8.65 25.13 -21.66
CA LYS A 13 -9.72 24.13 -21.50
C LYS A 13 -9.46 23.19 -20.32
N ARG A 14 -8.22 22.76 -20.12
CA ARG A 14 -7.86 21.90 -18.99
C ARG A 14 -7.99 22.62 -17.65
N GLN A 15 -7.68 23.91 -17.60
CA GLN A 15 -7.88 24.72 -16.41
C GLN A 15 -9.38 24.85 -16.08
N GLU A 16 -10.24 25.13 -17.07
CA GLU A 16 -11.70 25.18 -16.89
C GLU A 16 -12.27 23.83 -16.41
N TYR A 17 -11.83 22.70 -16.99
CA TYR A 17 -12.25 21.38 -16.50
C TYR A 17 -11.75 21.08 -15.10
N ALA A 18 -10.54 21.47 -14.76
CA ALA A 18 -9.99 21.27 -13.41
C ALA A 18 -10.77 22.08 -12.38
N GLU A 19 -11.12 23.32 -12.72
CA GLU A 19 -11.93 24.21 -11.87
C GLU A 19 -13.37 23.68 -11.72
N TYR A 20 -14.00 23.27 -12.81
CA TYR A 20 -15.34 22.66 -12.79
C TYR A 20 -15.40 21.38 -11.95
N LEU A 21 -14.37 20.54 -12.05
CA LEU A 21 -14.29 19.28 -11.30
C LEU A 21 -13.71 19.47 -9.87
N ASN A 22 -13.32 20.71 -9.53
CA ASN A 22 -12.64 21.03 -8.27
C ASN A 22 -11.39 20.15 -8.02
N ILE A 23 -10.59 19.98 -9.08
CA ILE A 23 -9.34 19.17 -9.06
C ILE A 23 -8.17 20.13 -9.20
N MET A 24 -7.08 19.86 -8.48
CA MET A 24 -5.85 20.64 -8.59
C MET A 24 -5.25 20.48 -10.01
N TYR A 25 -5.07 21.59 -10.70
CA TYR A 25 -4.34 21.63 -11.97
C TYR A 25 -2.83 21.73 -11.69
N ILE A 26 -2.07 20.79 -12.24
CA ILE A 26 -0.60 20.76 -12.15
C ILE A 26 -0.05 20.96 -13.56
N PRO A 27 0.53 22.12 -13.89
CA PRO A 27 1.12 22.37 -15.20
C PRO A 27 2.24 21.35 -15.49
N GLY A 28 2.30 20.83 -16.72
CA GLY A 28 3.35 19.88 -17.14
C GLY A 28 3.19 18.45 -16.64
N SER A 29 2.07 18.11 -15.99
CA SER A 29 1.81 16.75 -15.48
C SER A 29 1.42 15.73 -16.55
N GLU A 30 1.36 16.13 -17.82
CA GLU A 30 0.86 15.29 -18.91
C GLU A 30 1.74 14.07 -19.17
N GLU A 31 3.05 14.28 -19.21
CA GLU A 31 4.02 13.21 -19.39
C GLU A 31 4.02 12.24 -18.19
N LEU A 32 3.77 12.77 -17.00
CA LEU A 32 3.65 11.97 -15.79
C LEU A 32 2.46 11.00 -15.88
N VAL A 33 1.33 11.42 -16.46
CA VAL A 33 0.16 10.56 -16.67
C VAL A 33 0.49 9.40 -17.60
N ILE A 34 1.23 9.64 -18.69
CA ILE A 34 1.66 8.58 -19.61
C ILE A 34 2.52 7.56 -18.86
N PHE A 35 3.48 8.03 -18.08
CA PHE A 35 4.34 7.16 -17.28
C PHE A 35 3.55 6.35 -16.26
N ILE A 36 2.62 6.99 -15.53
CA ILE A 36 1.77 6.32 -14.54
C ILE A 36 0.89 5.24 -15.20
N CYS A 37 0.30 5.52 -16.36
CA CYS A 37 -0.50 4.54 -17.09
C CYS A 37 0.33 3.34 -17.53
N ALA A 38 1.54 3.56 -18.06
CA ALA A 38 2.47 2.48 -18.41
C ALA A 38 2.87 1.65 -17.18
N PHE A 39 3.14 2.32 -16.07
CA PHE A 39 3.49 1.67 -14.80
C PHE A 39 2.34 0.82 -14.25
N ILE A 40 1.10 1.35 -14.27
CA ILE A 40 -0.10 0.58 -13.88
C ILE A 40 -0.26 -0.63 -14.78
N GLY A 41 -0.11 -0.49 -16.09
CA GLY A 41 -0.17 -1.59 -17.04
C GLY A 41 0.85 -2.70 -16.72
N ALA A 42 2.08 -2.32 -16.39
CA ALA A 42 3.13 -3.26 -15.98
C ALA A 42 2.77 -3.99 -14.67
N LEU A 43 2.21 -3.28 -13.69
CA LEU A 43 1.75 -3.89 -12.43
C LEU A 43 0.57 -4.86 -12.62
N VAL A 44 -0.36 -4.54 -13.51
CA VAL A 44 -1.47 -5.44 -13.86
C VAL A 44 -0.94 -6.70 -14.55
N GLY A 45 0.00 -6.56 -15.48
CA GLY A 45 0.67 -7.69 -16.11
C GLY A 45 1.44 -8.56 -15.10
N PHE A 46 2.16 -7.94 -14.18
CA PHE A 46 2.82 -8.67 -13.09
C PHE A 46 1.81 -9.41 -12.21
N LEU A 47 0.69 -8.77 -11.85
CA LEU A 47 -0.35 -9.36 -11.01
C LEU A 47 -0.95 -10.62 -11.63
N TRP A 48 -1.07 -10.67 -12.95
CA TRP A 48 -1.56 -11.85 -13.67
C TRP A 48 -0.73 -13.11 -13.36
N TYR A 49 0.60 -12.97 -13.31
CA TYR A 49 1.50 -14.07 -13.00
C TYR A 49 1.76 -14.29 -11.51
N ASN A 50 1.54 -13.26 -10.69
CA ASN A 50 1.74 -13.32 -9.24
C ASN A 50 0.47 -13.72 -8.47
N ALA A 51 -0.72 -13.72 -9.12
CA ALA A 51 -1.94 -14.22 -8.50
C ALA A 51 -1.81 -15.69 -8.10
N PHE A 52 -2.52 -16.10 -7.04
CA PHE A 52 -2.45 -17.46 -6.53
C PHE A 52 -3.01 -18.51 -7.55
N PRO A 53 -2.27 -19.60 -7.84
CA PRO A 53 -0.91 -19.94 -7.40
C PRO A 53 0.17 -19.12 -8.12
N ALA A 54 1.03 -18.42 -7.36
CA ALA A 54 2.01 -17.50 -7.91
C ALA A 54 3.07 -18.24 -8.74
N GLN A 55 3.29 -17.77 -9.96
CA GLN A 55 4.32 -18.27 -10.87
C GLN A 55 5.59 -17.43 -10.82
N VAL A 56 5.45 -16.14 -10.51
CA VAL A 56 6.55 -15.16 -10.42
C VAL A 56 6.45 -14.42 -9.10
N PHE A 57 7.60 -14.21 -8.45
CA PHE A 57 7.70 -13.45 -7.22
C PHE A 57 8.49 -12.16 -7.45
N MET A 58 8.02 -11.07 -6.86
CA MET A 58 8.76 -9.82 -6.87
C MET A 58 9.88 -9.87 -5.85
N GLY A 59 11.12 -9.65 -6.30
CA GLY A 59 12.28 -9.51 -5.42
C GLY A 59 12.33 -8.14 -4.74
N ASP A 60 13.31 -7.97 -3.84
CA ASP A 60 13.52 -6.72 -3.09
C ASP A 60 13.75 -5.51 -4.02
N THR A 61 14.45 -5.71 -5.12
CA THR A 61 14.69 -4.66 -6.13
C THR A 61 13.35 -4.11 -6.69
N GLY A 62 12.42 -4.99 -7.04
CA GLY A 62 11.12 -4.57 -7.56
C GLY A 62 10.26 -3.86 -6.51
N SER A 63 10.20 -4.40 -5.30
CA SER A 63 9.41 -3.82 -4.22
C SER A 63 9.94 -2.45 -3.77
N LEU A 64 11.26 -2.28 -3.68
CA LEU A 64 11.89 -0.99 -3.37
C LEU A 64 11.68 0.03 -4.48
N THR A 65 11.77 -0.39 -5.75
CA THR A 65 11.50 0.48 -6.90
C THR A 65 10.07 0.99 -6.88
N ILE A 66 9.07 0.13 -6.64
CA ILE A 66 7.66 0.53 -6.54
C ILE A 66 7.47 1.53 -5.39
N GLY A 67 8.03 1.25 -4.21
CA GLY A 67 7.96 2.15 -3.07
C GLY A 67 8.59 3.51 -3.35
N GLY A 68 9.75 3.53 -4.00
CA GLY A 68 10.44 4.75 -4.43
C GLY A 68 9.62 5.58 -5.43
N LEU A 69 9.03 4.94 -6.44
CA LEU A 69 8.17 5.60 -7.43
C LEU A 69 6.92 6.22 -6.78
N ILE A 70 6.25 5.50 -5.86
CA ILE A 70 5.09 6.03 -5.13
C ILE A 70 5.50 7.28 -4.33
N ALA A 71 6.64 7.25 -3.66
CA ALA A 71 7.14 8.39 -2.90
C ALA A 71 7.44 9.59 -3.80
N VAL A 72 8.13 9.38 -4.94
CA VAL A 72 8.42 10.42 -5.92
C VAL A 72 7.14 11.05 -6.48
N PHE A 73 6.14 10.24 -6.85
CA PHE A 73 4.86 10.76 -7.33
C PHE A 73 4.14 11.59 -6.29
N ALA A 74 4.14 11.17 -5.04
CA ALA A 74 3.51 11.92 -3.97
C ALA A 74 4.16 13.29 -3.73
N ILE A 75 5.49 13.37 -3.84
CA ILE A 75 6.24 14.62 -3.76
C ILE A 75 5.91 15.54 -4.94
N ILE A 76 5.91 15.01 -6.16
CA ILE A 76 5.59 15.80 -7.38
C ILE A 76 4.17 16.38 -7.29
N ILE A 77 3.22 15.62 -6.76
CA ILE A 77 1.81 16.04 -6.64
C ILE A 77 1.57 16.87 -5.37
N HIS A 78 2.57 17.02 -4.50
CA HIS A 78 2.46 17.70 -3.19
C HIS A 78 1.33 17.14 -2.31
N LYS A 79 1.21 15.81 -2.26
CA LYS A 79 0.16 15.08 -1.51
C LYS A 79 0.73 13.99 -0.61
N GLU A 80 1.88 14.25 -0.02
CA GLU A 80 2.64 13.29 0.80
C GLU A 80 1.82 12.80 2.00
N LEU A 81 0.96 13.67 2.56
CA LEU A 81 0.12 13.34 3.71
C LEU A 81 -0.97 12.29 3.41
N LEU A 82 -1.25 12.03 2.13
CA LEU A 82 -2.22 10.99 1.74
C LEU A 82 -1.58 9.60 1.62
N ILE A 83 -0.25 9.50 1.52
CA ILE A 83 0.46 8.21 1.45
C ILE A 83 0.13 7.30 2.64
N PRO A 84 0.16 7.75 3.90
CA PRO A 84 -0.18 6.91 5.03
C PRO A 84 -1.58 6.32 4.97
N ILE A 85 -2.54 7.04 4.38
CA ILE A 85 -3.92 6.56 4.21
C ILE A 85 -3.95 5.56 3.06
N LEU A 86 -3.44 5.92 1.88
CA LEU A 86 -3.44 5.09 0.69
C LEU A 86 -2.67 3.78 0.90
N CYS A 87 -1.50 3.87 1.53
CA CYS A 87 -0.63 2.73 1.86
C CYS A 87 -0.90 2.17 3.27
N GLY A 88 -2.09 2.39 3.84
CA GLY A 88 -2.41 2.04 5.22
C GLY A 88 -2.22 0.57 5.55
N VAL A 89 -2.50 -0.35 4.61
CA VAL A 89 -2.24 -1.78 4.80
C VAL A 89 -0.75 -2.04 5.04
N PHE A 90 0.13 -1.49 4.21
CA PHE A 90 1.58 -1.65 4.37
C PHE A 90 2.09 -0.99 5.66
N LEU A 91 1.51 0.15 6.03
CA LEU A 91 1.83 0.82 7.29
C LEU A 91 1.48 -0.06 8.50
N VAL A 92 0.29 -0.67 8.52
CA VAL A 92 -0.14 -1.58 9.59
C VAL A 92 0.73 -2.83 9.64
N GLU A 93 1.10 -3.41 8.49
CA GLU A 93 2.01 -4.55 8.41
C GLU A 93 3.37 -4.21 9.04
N ASN A 94 4.00 -3.11 8.63
CA ASN A 94 5.28 -2.67 9.19
C ASN A 94 5.19 -2.34 10.68
N LEU A 95 4.12 -1.65 11.10
CA LEU A 95 3.89 -1.32 12.51
C LEU A 95 3.74 -2.59 13.36
N SER A 96 3.07 -3.62 12.85
CA SER A 96 2.92 -4.91 13.54
C SER A 96 4.28 -5.57 13.82
N VAL A 97 5.22 -5.48 12.88
CA VAL A 97 6.59 -5.99 13.05
C VAL A 97 7.34 -5.20 14.12
N ILE A 98 7.29 -3.87 14.05
CA ILE A 98 7.96 -3.00 15.02
C ILE A 98 7.44 -3.26 16.43
N LEU A 99 6.13 -3.34 16.59
CA LEU A 99 5.49 -3.63 17.88
C LEU A 99 5.89 -5.00 18.42
N GLN A 100 5.85 -6.02 17.56
CA GLN A 100 6.26 -7.39 17.91
C GLN A 100 7.71 -7.44 18.39
N VAL A 101 8.64 -6.83 17.66
CA VAL A 101 10.07 -6.82 17.99
C VAL A 101 10.32 -6.07 19.30
N LYS A 102 9.74 -4.88 19.46
CA LYS A 102 9.89 -4.10 20.69
C LYS A 102 9.34 -4.84 21.91
N TYR A 103 8.17 -5.48 21.76
CA TYR A 103 7.54 -6.24 22.84
C TYR A 103 8.36 -7.47 23.20
N PHE A 104 8.84 -8.22 22.21
CA PHE A 104 9.70 -9.38 22.41
C PHE A 104 11.01 -9.01 23.11
N GLN A 105 11.66 -7.91 22.69
CA GLN A 105 12.90 -7.44 23.33
C GLN A 105 12.69 -7.04 24.81
N ARG A 106 11.54 -6.40 25.12
CA ARG A 106 11.19 -6.06 26.50
C ARG A 106 10.96 -7.32 27.36
N GLY A 107 10.28 -8.32 26.81
CA GLY A 107 10.05 -9.60 27.47
C GLY A 107 11.37 -10.33 27.73
N LYS A 108 12.27 -10.36 26.73
CA LYS A 108 13.60 -10.99 26.86
C LYS A 108 14.44 -10.36 27.97
N LYS A 109 14.38 -9.02 28.14
CA LYS A 109 15.05 -8.33 29.27
C LYS A 109 14.51 -8.73 30.64
N LYS A 110 13.25 -9.19 30.72
CA LYS A 110 12.59 -9.68 31.94
C LYS A 110 12.72 -11.20 32.13
N GLY A 111 13.47 -11.89 31.27
CA GLY A 111 13.64 -13.35 31.31
C GLY A 111 12.43 -14.14 30.77
N VAL A 112 11.41 -13.49 30.20
CA VAL A 112 10.21 -14.14 29.69
C VAL A 112 10.10 -13.90 28.18
N LYS A 113 9.89 -14.97 27.40
CA LYS A 113 9.65 -14.87 25.97
C LYS A 113 8.17 -14.51 25.74
N GLN A 114 7.91 -13.25 25.43
CA GLN A 114 6.54 -12.75 25.18
C GLN A 114 6.42 -12.25 23.75
N ARG A 115 5.29 -12.58 23.09
CA ARG A 115 4.93 -12.11 21.75
C ARG A 115 3.51 -11.57 21.75
N ILE A 116 3.24 -10.53 20.93
CA ILE A 116 1.90 -9.99 20.75
C ILE A 116 1.11 -10.90 19.82
N PHE A 117 1.63 -11.14 18.63
CA PHE A 117 1.02 -11.95 17.57
C PHE A 117 1.64 -13.35 17.53
N LYS A 118 0.92 -14.33 16.99
CA LYS A 118 1.44 -15.67 16.70
C LYS A 118 2.70 -15.61 15.86
N ARG A 119 2.66 -14.80 14.80
CA ARG A 119 3.77 -14.49 13.91
C ARG A 119 3.60 -13.07 13.38
N SER A 120 4.68 -12.41 13.01
CA SER A 120 4.66 -11.10 12.33
C SER A 120 5.35 -11.23 10.98
N PRO A 121 4.92 -10.50 9.97
CA PRO A 121 3.84 -9.48 9.92
C PRO A 121 2.41 -10.02 10.16
N ILE A 122 1.41 -9.13 10.14
CA ILE A 122 0.03 -9.45 10.54
C ILE A 122 -0.62 -10.52 9.63
N HIS A 123 -0.30 -10.54 8.33
CA HIS A 123 -0.80 -11.58 7.42
C HIS A 123 -0.35 -12.99 7.84
N ASP A 124 0.87 -13.14 8.35
CA ASP A 124 1.39 -14.41 8.87
C ASP A 124 0.70 -14.84 10.17
N HIS A 125 0.21 -13.88 10.96
CA HIS A 125 -0.60 -14.17 12.14
C HIS A 125 -1.87 -14.95 11.79
N PHE A 126 -2.53 -14.62 10.66
CA PHE A 126 -3.73 -15.30 10.19
C PHE A 126 -3.45 -16.65 9.54
N ARG A 127 -2.23 -16.88 9.05
CA ARG A 127 -1.79 -18.11 8.39
C ARG A 127 -1.20 -19.13 9.35
N THR A 128 -0.76 -18.72 10.54
CA THR A 128 -0.06 -19.58 11.48
C THR A 128 -1.03 -20.39 12.34
N THR A 129 -0.83 -21.73 12.36
CA THR A 129 -1.57 -22.67 13.21
C THR A 129 -1.06 -22.63 14.65
N LEU A 130 -1.92 -22.96 15.62
CA LEU A 130 -1.51 -23.06 17.03
C LEU A 130 -0.42 -24.09 17.26
N ALA A 131 -0.42 -25.19 16.50
CA ALA A 131 0.60 -26.24 16.57
C ALA A 131 2.00 -25.78 16.16
N GLN A 132 2.13 -24.68 15.42
CA GLN A 132 3.40 -24.10 14.98
C GLN A 132 3.96 -23.08 15.97
N LEU A 133 3.28 -22.84 17.09
CA LEU A 133 3.72 -21.90 18.10
C LEU A 133 4.80 -22.51 19.00
N ASP A 134 5.75 -21.67 19.43
CA ASP A 134 6.74 -22.06 20.41
C ASP A 134 6.06 -22.23 21.79
N PRO A 135 6.08 -23.44 22.38
CA PRO A 135 5.43 -23.69 23.68
C PRO A 135 6.05 -22.86 24.82
N ASN A 136 7.30 -22.40 24.66
CA ASN A 136 8.02 -21.61 25.65
C ASN A 136 7.74 -20.09 25.55
N CYS A 137 6.84 -19.68 24.64
CA CYS A 137 6.47 -18.28 24.45
C CYS A 137 5.04 -18.00 24.91
N THR A 138 4.84 -16.89 25.63
CA THR A 138 3.51 -16.38 25.94
C THR A 138 3.02 -15.46 24.83
N TYR A 139 1.84 -15.73 24.29
CA TYR A 139 1.22 -14.95 23.23
C TYR A 139 0.06 -14.13 23.77
N LEU A 140 0.01 -12.83 23.44
CA LEU A 140 -1.07 -11.94 23.88
C LEU A 140 -2.34 -12.15 23.04
N ILE A 141 -2.19 -12.29 21.71
CA ILE A 141 -3.28 -12.46 20.77
C ILE A 141 -3.10 -13.79 20.03
N THR A 142 -3.96 -14.76 20.35
CA THR A 142 -3.93 -16.09 19.72
C THR A 142 -5.08 -16.32 18.73
N ARG A 143 -6.10 -15.45 18.74
CA ARG A 143 -7.22 -15.53 17.80
C ARG A 143 -6.84 -14.96 16.43
N PRO A 144 -7.36 -15.47 15.31
CA PRO A 144 -8.27 -16.61 15.18
C PRO A 144 -7.55 -17.95 15.34
N HIS A 145 -8.26 -18.99 15.81
CA HIS A 145 -7.70 -20.35 15.94
C HIS A 145 -7.68 -21.07 14.57
N SER A 146 -8.61 -20.72 13.66
CA SER A 146 -8.66 -21.25 12.31
C SER A 146 -7.62 -20.57 11.43
N VAL A 147 -6.95 -21.35 10.59
CA VAL A 147 -6.01 -20.87 9.58
C VAL A 147 -6.79 -20.36 8.37
N PHE A 148 -6.45 -19.19 7.90
CA PHE A 148 -7.01 -18.68 6.66
C PHE A 148 -6.11 -19.04 5.48
N HIS A 149 -6.74 -19.46 4.38
CA HIS A 149 -6.04 -19.68 3.12
C HIS A 149 -5.45 -18.34 2.60
N GLU A 150 -4.30 -18.40 1.96
CA GLU A 150 -3.57 -17.21 1.46
C GLU A 150 -4.45 -16.32 0.58
N SER A 151 -5.19 -16.90 -0.35
CA SER A 151 -6.11 -16.17 -1.23
C SER A 151 -7.15 -15.36 -0.44
N LYS A 152 -7.66 -15.91 0.67
CA LYS A 152 -8.65 -15.23 1.50
C LYS A 152 -8.06 -14.01 2.22
N ILE A 153 -6.81 -14.11 2.65
CA ILE A 153 -6.08 -12.99 3.28
C ILE A 153 -5.84 -11.90 2.24
N THR A 154 -5.35 -12.27 1.06
CA THR A 154 -5.09 -11.36 -0.06
C THR A 154 -6.34 -10.60 -0.47
N VAL A 155 -7.47 -11.29 -0.68
CA VAL A 155 -8.74 -10.64 -1.06
C VAL A 155 -9.21 -9.66 0.01
N ARG A 156 -9.09 -9.99 1.30
CA ARG A 156 -9.44 -9.07 2.39
C ARG A 156 -8.56 -7.83 2.40
N PHE A 157 -7.27 -7.98 2.17
CA PHE A 157 -6.36 -6.84 2.07
C PHE A 157 -6.67 -5.96 0.85
N TRP A 158 -7.06 -6.55 -0.28
CA TRP A 158 -7.53 -5.79 -1.44
C TRP A 158 -8.78 -4.98 -1.13
N ILE A 159 -9.77 -5.57 -0.45
CA ILE A 159 -10.98 -4.86 -0.05
C ILE A 159 -10.63 -3.65 0.83
N VAL A 160 -9.76 -3.84 1.83
CA VAL A 160 -9.31 -2.75 2.71
C VAL A 160 -8.58 -1.68 1.90
N THR A 161 -7.68 -2.06 0.99
CA THR A 161 -6.94 -1.11 0.15
C THR A 161 -7.87 -0.30 -0.76
N ILE A 162 -8.90 -0.94 -1.36
CA ILE A 162 -9.90 -0.25 -2.18
C ILE A 162 -10.70 0.76 -1.34
N VAL A 163 -11.10 0.40 -0.13
CA VAL A 163 -11.78 1.31 0.79
C VAL A 163 -10.89 2.51 1.15
N LEU A 164 -9.62 2.26 1.47
CA LEU A 164 -8.65 3.33 1.76
C LEU A 164 -8.41 4.24 0.55
N ALA A 165 -8.35 3.68 -0.65
CA ALA A 165 -8.24 4.45 -1.89
C ALA A 165 -9.47 5.33 -2.11
N ALA A 166 -10.68 4.81 -1.88
CA ALA A 166 -11.92 5.58 -1.96
C ALA A 166 -11.93 6.74 -0.94
N ILE A 167 -11.54 6.48 0.31
CA ILE A 167 -11.40 7.52 1.34
C ILE A 167 -10.40 8.59 0.91
N THR A 168 -9.26 8.18 0.33
CA THR A 168 -8.24 9.11 -0.17
C THR A 168 -8.80 10.02 -1.26
N ILE A 169 -9.56 9.47 -2.23
CA ILE A 169 -10.21 10.25 -3.30
C ILE A 169 -11.23 11.23 -2.73
N ILE A 170 -12.05 10.78 -1.77
CA ILE A 170 -13.04 11.65 -1.10
C ILE A 170 -12.33 12.79 -0.36
N THR A 171 -11.25 12.50 0.35
CA THR A 171 -10.47 13.50 1.08
C THR A 171 -9.85 14.54 0.13
N LEU A 172 -9.42 14.12 -1.07
CA LEU A 172 -8.93 15.03 -2.10
C LEU A 172 -10.00 15.98 -2.63
N LYS A 173 -11.26 15.53 -2.67
CA LYS A 173 -12.38 16.29 -3.24
C LYS A 173 -13.03 17.27 -2.24
N ILE A 174 -12.93 16.98 -0.94
CA ILE A 174 -13.55 17.83 0.11
C ILE A 174 -12.77 19.14 0.31
N ARG A 175 -11.53 19.22 -0.17
CA ARG A 175 -10.69 20.41 -0.08
C ARG A 175 -10.84 21.27 -1.32
#